data_3461290ab28baee23c00d92c19e42d75
#
_entry.id   3461290ab28baee23c00d92c19e42d75
#
_cell.length_a   1.000
_cell.length_b   1.000
_cell.length_c   1.000
_cell.angle_alpha   90.00
_cell.angle_beta   90.00
_cell.angle_gamma   90.00
#
_symmetry.space_group_name_H-M   'P 1'
#
loop_
_entity.id
_entity.type
_entity.pdbx_description
1 polymer ?
#
loop_
_entity_poly.entity_id
_entity_poly.type
_entity_poly.pdbx_seq_one_letter_code
_entity_poly.pdbx_strand_id
1 'polypeptide(L)'
;MRHRVAHRKLGRVTEHRIALLRNQATALLRYEHLTTTVPKAKELRPFVERLITLAKRGVAGGDANGHTLNARRLVMQDLQDREVVSKLFDTLAPRFAARPGGYTRLLRVGFRKGDSAEVAQVELVGSEFDPKAHAVPEGAAEAKPKTKGVGGRLRAAAERLRGTKKGDEESKRVSSKPSKGVSRKTTTPRKAGGS
;
A
#
# COMPACT_ATOMS: atom_id res chain seq x y z
N MET A 1 -13.08 37.16 -23.10
CA MET A 1 -12.23 36.71 -21.98
C MET A 1 -12.76 35.41 -21.39
N ARG A 2 -11.88 34.49 -20.98
CA ARG A 2 -12.27 33.25 -20.30
C ARG A 2 -12.16 33.48 -18.79
N HIS A 3 -13.28 33.60 -18.10
CA HIS A 3 -13.33 33.73 -16.64
C HIS A 3 -13.49 32.38 -15.97
N ARG A 4 -12.96 32.21 -14.74
CA ARG A 4 -13.07 31.00 -13.90
C ARG A 4 -12.53 29.72 -14.55
N VAL A 5 -11.67 29.81 -15.55
CA VAL A 5 -11.02 28.67 -16.19
C VAL A 5 -9.66 28.46 -15.53
N ALA A 6 -9.60 27.52 -14.61
CA ALA A 6 -8.35 27.08 -13.97
C ALA A 6 -8.02 25.66 -14.43
N HIS A 7 -6.74 25.30 -14.29
CA HIS A 7 -6.22 23.98 -14.54
C HIS A 7 -6.07 23.57 -16.01
N ARG A 8 -5.18 22.61 -16.25
CA ARG A 8 -4.87 22.04 -17.55
C ARG A 8 -5.72 20.81 -17.81
N LYS A 9 -6.20 20.67 -19.02
CA LYS A 9 -6.99 19.51 -19.47
C LYS A 9 -6.12 18.25 -19.67
N LEU A 10 -4.82 18.43 -19.91
CA LEU A 10 -3.84 17.36 -20.15
C LEU A 10 -4.18 16.46 -21.35
N GLY A 11 -4.95 16.96 -22.33
CA GLY A 11 -5.38 16.20 -23.51
C GLY A 11 -6.32 15.03 -23.15
N ARG A 12 -7.11 15.12 -22.07
CA ARG A 12 -7.98 14.04 -21.57
C ARG A 12 -9.40 14.51 -21.33
N VAL A 13 -10.36 13.57 -21.39
CA VAL A 13 -11.71 13.79 -20.86
C VAL A 13 -11.66 13.95 -19.34
N THR A 14 -12.70 14.56 -18.78
CA THR A 14 -12.70 14.97 -17.35
C THR A 14 -12.47 13.80 -16.42
N GLU A 15 -13.17 12.69 -16.62
CA GLU A 15 -13.09 11.49 -15.77
C GLU A 15 -11.69 10.87 -15.79
N HIS A 16 -11.11 10.76 -17.00
CA HIS A 16 -9.75 10.23 -17.16
C HIS A 16 -8.69 11.17 -16.53
N ARG A 17 -8.91 12.50 -16.61
CA ARG A 17 -8.02 13.48 -15.95
C ARG A 17 -8.08 13.33 -14.44
N ILE A 18 -9.28 13.21 -13.86
CA ILE A 18 -9.46 13.02 -12.42
C ILE A 18 -8.82 11.69 -11.98
N ALA A 19 -9.08 10.60 -12.68
CA ALA A 19 -8.47 9.30 -12.39
C ALA A 19 -6.93 9.34 -12.44
N LEU A 20 -6.36 10.05 -13.44
CA LEU A 20 -4.91 10.26 -13.53
C LEU A 20 -4.37 10.97 -12.28
N LEU A 21 -5.01 12.05 -11.84
CA LEU A 21 -4.55 12.81 -10.67
C LEU A 21 -4.70 12.01 -9.38
N ARG A 22 -5.78 11.24 -9.21
CA ARG A 22 -6.00 10.34 -8.07
C ARG A 22 -4.91 9.27 -7.98
N ASN A 23 -4.59 8.61 -9.10
CA ASN A 23 -3.53 7.59 -9.15
C ASN A 23 -2.15 8.19 -8.85
N GLN A 24 -1.83 9.36 -9.41
CA GLN A 24 -0.56 10.03 -9.13
C GLN A 24 -0.48 10.52 -7.68
N ALA A 25 -1.58 11.01 -7.10
CA ALA A 25 -1.64 11.42 -5.70
C ALA A 25 -1.44 10.23 -4.76
N THR A 26 -2.10 9.10 -5.04
CA THR A 26 -1.89 7.85 -4.28
C THR A 26 -0.43 7.41 -4.31
N ALA A 27 0.20 7.42 -5.48
CA ALA A 27 1.61 7.07 -5.63
C ALA A 27 2.53 8.07 -4.88
N LEU A 28 2.28 9.38 -5.02
CA LEU A 28 3.07 10.40 -4.33
C LEU A 28 2.96 10.30 -2.81
N LEU A 29 1.78 10.08 -2.27
CA LEU A 29 1.59 9.93 -0.82
C LEU A 29 2.17 8.62 -0.28
N ARG A 30 2.16 7.54 -1.09
CA ARG A 30 2.72 6.23 -0.72
C ARG A 30 4.25 6.27 -0.68
N TYR A 31 4.88 6.77 -1.75
CA TYR A 31 6.33 6.72 -1.93
C TYR A 31 7.04 8.04 -1.56
N GLU A 32 6.26 9.09 -1.30
CA GLU A 32 6.71 10.45 -0.96
C GLU A 32 7.45 11.18 -2.09
N HIS A 33 7.70 10.50 -3.20
CA HIS A 33 8.27 11.06 -4.44
C HIS A 33 7.62 10.43 -5.68
N LEU A 34 7.58 11.18 -6.77
CA LEU A 34 7.03 10.72 -8.05
C LEU A 34 7.70 11.46 -9.20
N THR A 35 8.17 10.72 -10.20
CA THR A 35 8.69 11.30 -11.45
C THR A 35 7.60 11.30 -12.52
N THR A 36 7.32 12.47 -13.10
CA THR A 36 6.31 12.65 -14.14
C THR A 36 6.65 13.83 -15.05
N THR A 37 5.82 14.09 -16.08
CA THR A 37 6.05 15.26 -16.94
C THR A 37 5.67 16.56 -16.22
N VAL A 38 6.38 17.66 -16.53
CA VAL A 38 6.17 18.98 -15.91
C VAL A 38 4.71 19.45 -15.92
N PRO A 39 3.93 19.34 -17.01
CA PRO A 39 2.52 19.71 -17.00
C PRO A 39 1.67 18.93 -16.01
N LYS A 40 1.90 17.60 -15.89
CA LYS A 40 1.19 16.74 -14.93
C LYS A 40 1.60 17.07 -13.50
N ALA A 41 2.90 17.27 -13.26
CA ALA A 41 3.43 17.67 -11.95
C ALA A 41 2.82 18.97 -11.45
N LYS A 42 2.67 19.97 -12.34
CA LYS A 42 2.05 21.27 -12.00
C LYS A 42 0.58 21.12 -11.60
N GLU A 43 -0.17 20.20 -12.21
CA GLU A 43 -1.57 19.94 -11.86
C GLU A 43 -1.73 19.05 -10.63
N LEU A 44 -0.78 18.17 -10.39
CA LEU A 44 -0.76 17.28 -9.23
C LEU A 44 -0.57 18.05 -7.92
N ARG A 45 0.31 19.05 -7.91
CA ARG A 45 0.62 19.82 -6.69
C ARG A 45 -0.61 20.37 -5.98
N PRO A 46 -1.46 21.21 -6.58
CA PRO A 46 -2.63 21.78 -5.91
C PRO A 46 -3.62 20.69 -5.47
N PHE A 47 -3.72 19.59 -6.21
CA PHE A 47 -4.57 18.47 -5.86
C PHE A 47 -4.10 17.78 -4.56
N VAL A 48 -2.82 17.43 -4.46
CA VAL A 48 -2.24 16.78 -3.27
C VAL A 48 -2.20 17.74 -2.07
N GLU A 49 -1.85 19.00 -2.29
CA GLU A 49 -1.82 20.01 -1.23
C GLU A 49 -3.19 20.24 -0.59
N ARG A 50 -4.27 20.16 -1.38
CA ARG A 50 -5.65 20.17 -0.87
C ARG A 50 -5.92 18.97 0.05
N LEU A 51 -5.51 17.76 -0.34
CA LEU A 51 -5.69 16.54 0.46
C LEU A 51 -4.93 16.62 1.78
N ILE A 52 -3.69 17.08 1.76
CA ILE A 52 -2.90 17.29 2.99
C ILE A 52 -3.55 18.35 3.89
N THR A 53 -4.06 19.44 3.33
CA THR A 53 -4.76 20.48 4.10
C THR A 53 -6.03 19.94 4.76
N LEU A 54 -6.81 19.12 4.03
CA LEU A 54 -8.01 18.46 4.59
C LEU A 54 -7.63 17.54 5.76
N ALA A 55 -6.59 16.74 5.60
CA ALA A 55 -6.10 15.84 6.66
C ALA A 55 -5.62 16.63 7.89
N LYS A 56 -4.84 17.69 7.71
CA LYS A 56 -4.39 18.57 8.80
C LYS A 56 -5.55 19.18 9.58
N ARG A 57 -6.54 19.74 8.86
CA ARG A 57 -7.74 20.31 9.49
C ARG A 57 -8.55 19.25 10.25
N GLY A 58 -8.64 18.02 9.70
CA GLY A 58 -9.28 16.90 10.35
C GLY A 58 -8.59 16.53 11.66
N VAL A 59 -7.27 16.42 11.67
CA VAL A 59 -6.48 16.10 12.87
C VAL A 59 -6.55 17.24 13.89
N ALA A 60 -6.42 18.50 13.45
CA ALA A 60 -6.48 19.66 14.34
C ALA A 60 -7.86 19.86 14.99
N GLY A 61 -8.94 19.49 14.29
CA GLY A 61 -10.32 19.59 14.82
C GLY A 61 -10.67 18.53 15.86
N GLY A 62 -9.86 17.49 16.00
CA GLY A 62 -10.04 16.41 16.96
C GLY A 62 -11.25 15.49 16.66
N ASP A 63 -11.30 14.38 17.38
CA ASP A 63 -12.34 13.36 17.18
C ASP A 63 -13.68 13.71 17.85
N ALA A 64 -13.67 14.58 18.87
CA ALA A 64 -14.86 14.91 19.66
C ALA A 64 -16.03 15.47 18.85
N ASN A 65 -15.74 16.19 17.74
CA ASN A 65 -16.76 16.79 16.87
C ASN A 65 -16.90 16.04 15.52
N GLY A 66 -16.32 14.85 15.39
CA GLY A 66 -16.35 14.08 14.14
C GLY A 66 -15.61 14.72 12.96
N HIS A 67 -14.79 15.75 13.21
CA HIS A 67 -14.01 16.42 12.16
C HIS A 67 -13.03 15.49 11.47
N THR A 68 -12.33 14.64 12.22
CA THR A 68 -11.40 13.63 11.68
C THR A 68 -12.12 12.63 10.81
N LEU A 69 -13.30 12.11 11.25
CA LEU A 69 -14.10 11.17 10.48
C LEU A 69 -14.59 11.78 9.17
N ASN A 70 -15.10 13.01 9.22
CA ASN A 70 -15.56 13.72 8.02
C ASN A 70 -14.40 14.00 7.04
N ALA A 71 -13.26 14.46 7.55
CA ALA A 71 -12.06 14.66 6.73
C ALA A 71 -11.58 13.37 6.06
N ARG A 72 -11.56 12.23 6.79
CA ARG A 72 -11.24 10.92 6.21
C ARG A 72 -12.20 10.53 5.10
N ARG A 73 -13.52 10.73 5.28
CA ARG A 73 -14.53 10.45 4.25
C ARG A 73 -14.32 11.29 3.00
N LEU A 74 -14.02 12.59 3.15
CA LEU A 74 -13.75 13.48 2.01
C LEU A 74 -12.47 13.07 1.27
N VAL A 75 -11.40 12.73 1.97
CA VAL A 75 -10.15 12.25 1.37
C VAL A 75 -10.37 10.91 0.64
N MET A 76 -11.18 10.01 1.19
CA MET A 76 -11.49 8.71 0.56
C MET A 76 -12.29 8.81 -0.73
N GLN A 77 -12.93 9.94 -1.03
CA GLN A 77 -13.54 10.18 -2.35
C GLN A 77 -12.48 10.29 -3.46
N ASP A 78 -11.28 10.76 -3.11
CA ASP A 78 -10.18 10.95 -4.05
C ASP A 78 -9.13 9.84 -3.93
N LEU A 79 -8.86 9.31 -2.73
CA LEU A 79 -7.89 8.24 -2.47
C LEU A 79 -8.64 6.96 -2.07
N GLN A 80 -8.63 5.96 -2.95
CA GLN A 80 -9.31 4.67 -2.70
C GLN A 80 -8.50 3.74 -1.79
N ASP A 81 -7.21 3.98 -1.63
CA ASP A 81 -6.29 3.16 -0.88
C ASP A 81 -6.30 3.54 0.61
N ARG A 82 -6.82 2.62 1.44
CA ARG A 82 -6.95 2.83 2.89
C ARG A 82 -5.60 2.98 3.61
N GLU A 83 -4.57 2.26 3.17
CA GLU A 83 -3.23 2.35 3.76
C GLU A 83 -2.63 3.73 3.55
N VAL A 84 -2.79 4.28 2.33
CA VAL A 84 -2.31 5.63 1.99
C VAL A 84 -3.10 6.69 2.76
N VAL A 85 -4.40 6.50 2.95
CA VAL A 85 -5.22 7.40 3.79
C VAL A 85 -4.75 7.33 5.25
N SER A 86 -4.51 6.16 5.81
CA SER A 86 -3.94 6.04 7.18
C SER A 86 -2.59 6.73 7.28
N LYS A 87 -1.65 6.48 6.35
CA LYS A 87 -0.36 7.19 6.28
C LYS A 87 -0.53 8.71 6.24
N LEU A 88 -1.50 9.20 5.47
CA LEU A 88 -1.76 10.63 5.35
C LEU A 88 -2.17 11.27 6.68
N PHE A 89 -3.05 10.62 7.47
CA PHE A 89 -3.54 11.15 8.73
C PHE A 89 -2.57 10.90 9.90
N ASP A 90 -1.91 9.75 9.93
CA ASP A 90 -1.12 9.32 11.08
C ASP A 90 0.33 9.84 11.03
N THR A 91 0.92 10.00 9.83
CA THR A 91 2.31 10.43 9.64
C THR A 91 2.47 11.78 8.95
N LEU A 92 1.80 11.99 7.81
CA LEU A 92 2.00 13.18 6.99
C LEU A 92 1.31 14.42 7.57
N ALA A 93 0.08 14.30 8.08
CA ALA A 93 -0.63 15.43 8.66
C ALA A 93 0.08 16.03 9.89
N PRO A 94 0.59 15.25 10.85
CA PRO A 94 1.43 15.76 11.93
C PRO A 94 2.74 16.39 11.46
N ARG A 95 3.43 15.77 10.47
CA ARG A 95 4.67 16.31 9.90
C ARG A 95 4.49 17.74 9.36
N PHE A 96 3.36 17.99 8.73
CA PHE A 96 3.06 19.30 8.14
C PHE A 96 2.25 20.24 9.04
N ALA A 97 2.01 19.90 10.31
CA ALA A 97 1.15 20.67 11.20
C ALA A 97 1.53 22.16 11.25
N ALA A 98 2.82 22.45 11.42
CA ALA A 98 3.35 23.80 11.52
C ALA A 98 3.41 24.57 10.18
N ARG A 99 3.32 23.87 9.03
CA ARG A 99 3.48 24.49 7.71
C ARG A 99 2.14 24.94 7.17
N PRO A 100 1.93 26.23 6.80
CA PRO A 100 0.63 26.72 6.32
C PRO A 100 0.27 26.24 4.91
N GLY A 101 1.26 25.81 4.08
CA GLY A 101 1.09 25.34 2.71
C GLY A 101 2.42 24.99 2.06
N GLY A 102 2.41 24.70 0.74
CA GLY A 102 3.63 24.36 0.01
C GLY A 102 4.27 23.07 0.52
N TYR A 103 3.48 22.01 0.64
CA TYR A 103 3.94 20.71 1.16
C TYR A 103 4.74 19.92 0.14
N THR A 104 4.70 20.34 -1.13
CA THR A 104 5.35 19.63 -2.24
C THR A 104 6.46 20.49 -2.86
N ARG A 105 7.55 19.82 -3.26
CA ARG A 105 8.64 20.42 -4.04
C ARG A 105 8.65 19.81 -5.43
N LEU A 106 8.84 20.64 -6.47
CA LEU A 106 8.98 20.21 -7.86
C LEU A 106 10.38 20.48 -8.34
N LEU A 107 11.09 19.42 -8.72
CA LEU A 107 12.45 19.48 -9.27
C LEU A 107 12.39 19.09 -10.75
N ARG A 108 12.98 19.91 -11.64
CA ARG A 108 13.14 19.53 -13.05
C ARG A 108 14.34 18.60 -13.18
N VAL A 109 14.12 17.42 -13.77
CA VAL A 109 15.16 16.39 -13.93
C VAL A 109 15.81 16.48 -15.32
N GLY A 110 15.05 16.87 -16.34
CA GLY A 110 15.53 16.94 -17.71
C GLY A 110 14.49 16.49 -18.72
N PHE A 111 14.95 15.86 -19.80
CA PHE A 111 14.08 15.42 -20.90
C PHE A 111 14.01 13.90 -20.95
N ARG A 112 12.84 13.39 -21.30
CA ARG A 112 12.61 11.94 -21.48
C ARG A 112 13.21 11.51 -22.83
N LYS A 113 13.89 10.37 -22.85
CA LYS A 113 14.38 9.74 -24.08
C LYS A 113 13.21 9.33 -24.98
N GLY A 114 13.29 9.62 -26.24
CA GLY A 114 12.31 9.29 -27.26
C GLY A 114 11.47 10.50 -27.70
N ASP A 115 10.68 11.10 -26.79
CA ASP A 115 9.77 12.21 -27.14
C ASP A 115 10.24 13.58 -26.62
N SER A 116 11.40 13.67 -26.00
CA SER A 116 11.98 14.92 -25.44
C SER A 116 11.00 15.69 -24.52
N ALA A 117 10.05 14.99 -23.88
CA ALA A 117 9.13 15.61 -22.93
C ALA A 117 9.87 16.04 -21.67
N GLU A 118 9.65 17.27 -21.20
CA GLU A 118 10.20 17.76 -19.94
C GLU A 118 9.68 16.91 -18.76
N VAL A 119 10.60 16.39 -17.97
CA VAL A 119 10.33 15.53 -16.79
C VAL A 119 10.64 16.30 -15.51
N ALA A 120 9.79 16.13 -14.53
CA ALA A 120 9.97 16.65 -13.18
C ALA A 120 9.72 15.57 -12.13
N GLN A 121 10.47 15.66 -11.06
CA GLN A 121 10.23 14.94 -9.82
C GLN A 121 9.41 15.82 -8.89
N VAL A 122 8.33 15.27 -8.37
CA VAL A 122 7.53 15.86 -7.29
C VAL A 122 7.83 15.09 -6.03
N GLU A 123 8.18 15.78 -4.96
CA GLU A 123 8.47 15.18 -3.65
C GLU A 123 7.72 15.91 -2.54
N LEU A 124 7.49 15.23 -1.42
CA LEU A 124 7.00 15.84 -0.20
C LEU A 124 8.17 16.48 0.55
N VAL A 125 7.97 17.68 1.05
CA VAL A 125 9.00 18.38 1.84
C VAL A 125 9.28 17.61 3.13
N GLY A 126 10.57 17.40 3.45
CA GLY A 126 10.99 16.59 4.60
C GLY A 126 11.09 15.09 4.30
N SER A 127 10.89 14.71 3.04
CA SER A 127 11.22 13.41 2.50
C SER A 127 12.25 13.64 1.39
N GLU A 128 13.49 13.84 1.76
CA GLU A 128 14.57 14.00 0.78
C GLU A 128 14.83 12.63 0.14
N PHE A 129 14.48 12.50 -1.13
CA PHE A 129 14.76 11.31 -1.89
C PHE A 129 16.24 11.31 -2.28
N ASP A 130 17.02 10.47 -1.63
CA ASP A 130 18.39 10.17 -2.01
C ASP A 130 18.40 9.04 -3.05
N PRO A 131 18.62 9.33 -4.34
CA PRO A 131 18.63 8.29 -5.37
C PRO A 131 19.73 7.24 -5.15
N LYS A 132 20.78 7.59 -4.41
CA LYS A 132 21.88 6.69 -4.04
C LYS A 132 21.51 5.73 -2.92
N ALA A 133 20.63 6.11 -2.00
CA ALA A 133 20.19 5.25 -0.90
C ALA A 133 19.27 4.11 -1.39
N HIS A 134 18.59 4.30 -2.54
CA HIS A 134 17.71 3.32 -3.16
C HIS A 134 18.32 2.62 -4.38
N ALA A 135 19.57 2.91 -4.73
CA ALA A 135 20.32 2.06 -5.64
C ALA A 135 20.51 0.71 -4.94
N VAL A 136 19.72 -0.27 -5.33
CA VAL A 136 19.96 -1.67 -4.96
C VAL A 136 21.44 -1.93 -5.33
N PRO A 137 22.30 -2.37 -4.40
CA PRO A 137 23.68 -2.64 -4.73
C PRO A 137 23.67 -3.65 -5.88
N GLU A 138 24.23 -3.28 -7.03
CA GLU A 138 24.35 -4.13 -8.23
C GLU A 138 25.09 -5.45 -7.99
N GLY A 139 25.47 -5.75 -6.74
CA GLY A 139 26.15 -6.97 -6.32
C GLY A 139 25.29 -8.01 -5.61
N ALA A 140 23.99 -7.74 -5.33
CA ALA A 140 23.05 -8.78 -4.93
C ALA A 140 22.54 -9.49 -6.20
N ALA A 141 23.48 -10.13 -6.95
CA ALA A 141 23.11 -11.18 -7.89
C ALA A 141 22.18 -12.12 -7.13
N GLU A 142 20.91 -12.17 -7.54
CA GLU A 142 19.95 -13.16 -7.08
C GLU A 142 20.65 -14.51 -7.05
N ALA A 143 20.92 -15.01 -5.85
CA ALA A 143 21.27 -16.40 -5.69
C ALA A 143 20.03 -17.17 -6.14
N LYS A 144 19.98 -17.48 -7.46
CA LYS A 144 18.97 -18.36 -8.04
C LYS A 144 18.86 -19.56 -7.12
N PRO A 145 17.69 -19.89 -6.59
CA PRO A 145 17.54 -21.05 -5.75
C PRO A 145 18.05 -22.22 -6.57
N LYS A 146 19.13 -22.87 -6.14
CA LYS A 146 19.65 -24.07 -6.77
C LYS A 146 18.51 -25.06 -6.77
N THR A 147 17.81 -25.19 -7.89
CA THR A 147 16.81 -26.23 -8.12
C THR A 147 17.58 -27.54 -7.93
N LYS A 148 17.30 -28.21 -6.82
CA LYS A 148 17.83 -29.56 -6.59
C LYS A 148 17.36 -30.39 -7.79
N GLY A 149 18.31 -30.72 -8.66
CA GLY A 149 18.05 -31.49 -9.86
C GLY A 149 17.34 -32.79 -9.49
N VAL A 150 16.62 -33.37 -10.44
CA VAL A 150 15.84 -34.61 -10.29
C VAL A 150 16.65 -35.72 -9.56
N GLY A 151 17.97 -35.78 -9.73
CA GLY A 151 18.89 -36.68 -9.02
C GLY A 151 18.98 -36.47 -7.51
N GLY A 152 18.75 -35.25 -7.01
CA GLY A 152 18.74 -34.98 -5.55
C GLY A 152 17.45 -35.47 -4.88
N ARG A 153 16.33 -35.44 -5.61
CA ARG A 153 15.03 -35.95 -5.12
C ARG A 153 15.03 -37.50 -5.07
N LEU A 154 15.65 -38.16 -6.05
CA LEU A 154 15.79 -39.63 -6.08
C LEU A 154 16.71 -40.15 -4.99
N ARG A 155 17.81 -39.46 -4.66
CA ARG A 155 18.70 -39.84 -3.55
C ARG A 155 18.01 -39.71 -2.19
N ALA A 156 17.26 -38.59 -1.97
CA ALA A 156 16.52 -38.39 -0.73
C ALA A 156 15.37 -39.41 -0.55
N ALA A 157 14.73 -39.86 -1.64
CA ALA A 157 13.74 -40.93 -1.61
C ALA A 157 14.34 -42.28 -1.32
N ALA A 158 15.49 -42.59 -1.89
CA ALA A 158 16.21 -43.84 -1.63
C ALA A 158 16.75 -43.97 -0.19
N GLU A 159 17.15 -42.82 0.39
CA GLU A 159 17.62 -42.76 1.78
C GLU A 159 16.47 -42.95 2.79
N ARG A 160 15.28 -42.41 2.49
CA ARG A 160 14.06 -42.66 3.29
C ARG A 160 13.60 -44.11 3.25
N LEU A 161 13.74 -44.79 2.12
CA LEU A 161 13.42 -46.22 1.98
C LEU A 161 14.45 -47.14 2.67
N ARG A 162 15.68 -46.72 2.85
CA ARG A 162 16.70 -47.44 3.62
C ARG A 162 16.54 -47.29 5.14
N GLY A 163 15.97 -46.14 5.59
CA GLY A 163 15.77 -45.84 7.02
C GLY A 163 14.62 -46.61 7.69
N THR A 164 13.69 -47.18 6.91
CA THR A 164 12.50 -47.87 7.46
C THR A 164 12.68 -49.38 7.72
N LYS A 165 13.91 -49.94 7.50
CA LYS A 165 14.18 -51.36 7.75
C LYS A 165 14.94 -51.66 9.05
N LYS A 166 15.07 -50.72 9.98
CA LYS A 166 15.78 -50.92 11.23
C LYS A 166 15.03 -50.30 12.42
N GLY A 167 13.78 -50.75 12.66
CA GLY A 167 12.96 -50.22 13.75
C GLY A 167 11.73 -51.03 14.10
N ASP A 168 11.58 -52.26 13.63
CA ASP A 168 10.45 -53.14 13.98
C ASP A 168 10.87 -54.32 14.82
N GLU A 169 11.53 -54.10 15.94
CA GLU A 169 11.61 -55.05 17.08
C GLU A 169 11.92 -54.24 18.32
N GLU A 170 10.92 -53.73 18.97
CA GLU A 170 10.81 -53.55 20.42
C GLU A 170 9.74 -52.52 20.80
N SER A 171 8.58 -52.98 21.09
CA SER A 171 7.71 -52.63 22.22
C SER A 171 6.24 -53.00 21.96
N LYS A 172 5.95 -54.26 21.98
CA LYS A 172 4.65 -54.70 22.49
C LYS A 172 4.73 -54.66 24.00
N ARG A 173 4.09 -53.74 24.66
CA ARG A 173 3.47 -53.87 25.98
C ARG A 173 2.74 -52.59 26.42
N VAL A 174 1.40 -52.81 26.59
CA VAL A 174 0.53 -52.27 27.67
C VAL A 174 0.30 -50.77 27.66
N SER A 175 -0.93 -50.30 27.43
CA SER A 175 -2.06 -50.31 28.36
C SER A 175 -3.32 -49.65 27.77
N SER A 176 -4.41 -50.26 28.10
CA SER A 176 -5.84 -49.95 28.01
C SER A 176 -6.27 -48.54 28.40
N LYS A 177 -7.18 -47.97 27.59
CA LYS A 177 -8.42 -47.20 27.84
C LYS A 177 -8.57 -46.29 29.11
N PRO A 178 -9.45 -45.26 29.13
CA PRO A 178 -10.79 -45.28 28.56
C PRO A 178 -11.29 -43.97 27.85
N SER A 179 -12.39 -44.16 27.15
CA SER A 179 -13.26 -43.18 26.47
C SER A 179 -13.98 -42.23 27.44
N LYS A 180 -14.10 -40.92 27.08
CA LYS A 180 -15.14 -40.03 27.59
C LYS A 180 -15.71 -39.21 26.43
N GLY A 181 -16.91 -39.48 25.97
CA GLY A 181 -18.11 -38.75 26.22
C GLY A 181 -18.22 -37.49 25.34
N VAL A 182 -18.73 -37.63 24.09
CA VAL A 182 -19.20 -36.51 23.25
C VAL A 182 -20.61 -36.16 23.70
N SER A 183 -20.82 -34.99 24.33
CA SER A 183 -22.15 -34.46 24.57
C SER A 183 -22.59 -33.62 23.37
N ARG A 184 -23.59 -34.10 22.67
CA ARG A 184 -24.35 -33.36 21.65
C ARG A 184 -25.18 -32.29 22.33
N LYS A 185 -24.98 -31.01 21.97
CA LYS A 185 -25.91 -29.92 22.28
C LYS A 185 -27.02 -29.90 21.22
N THR A 186 -28.24 -30.16 21.68
CA THR A 186 -29.49 -30.05 20.92
C THR A 186 -29.84 -28.61 20.65
N THR A 187 -30.11 -28.30 19.39
CA THR A 187 -30.71 -27.05 18.92
C THR A 187 -32.20 -27.04 19.19
N THR A 188 -32.66 -26.04 19.91
CA THR A 188 -34.11 -25.77 20.11
C THR A 188 -34.70 -25.05 18.88
N PRO A 189 -35.94 -25.39 18.47
CA PRO A 189 -36.59 -24.75 17.33
C PRO A 189 -37.22 -23.40 17.70
N ARG A 190 -37.12 -22.48 16.74
CA ARG A 190 -37.68 -21.12 16.81
C ARG A 190 -39.20 -21.17 16.68
N LYS A 191 -39.88 -20.64 17.66
CA LYS A 191 -41.36 -20.53 17.72
C LYS A 191 -41.79 -19.37 16.81
N ALA A 192 -42.66 -19.68 15.83
CA ALA A 192 -43.43 -18.69 15.09
C ALA A 192 -44.59 -18.25 15.96
N GLY A 193 -44.82 -16.94 16.09
CA GLY A 193 -45.96 -16.34 16.73
C GLY A 193 -46.45 -15.22 15.86
N GLY A 194 -47.65 -15.45 15.26
CA GLY A 194 -48.41 -14.40 14.61
C GLY A 194 -49.33 -13.70 15.62
N SER A 195 -49.69 -12.56 15.27
CA SER A 195 -50.90 -11.73 15.38
C SER A 195 -50.51 -10.28 15.31
#